data_949f04387395c59d6bd8b48344fcfa3e
#
_entry.id   949f04387395c59d6bd8b48344fcfa3e
#
_cell.length_a   1.000
_cell.length_b   1.000
_cell.length_c   1.000
_cell.angle_alpha   90.00
_cell.angle_beta   90.00
_cell.angle_gamma   90.00
#
_symmetry.space_group_name_H-M   'P 1'
#
loop_
_entity.id
_entity.type
_entity.pdbx_description
1 polymer ?
#
loop_
_entity_poly.entity_id
_entity_poly.type
_entity_poly.pdbx_seq_one_letter_code
_entity_poly.pdbx_strand_id
1 'polypeptide(L)'
;LHDIINLNEFATYANMKVNPGEEKYYPQANGEMRYVYGENLDSYKADPTNPANYRVINYVDWQKEAYSSALSQIYSASVSGGSDAVQYYVSANFKNIKGIVENTGIKQGDLRLNLTANLSKAVKLTLNMNGSLQQNDMMTGGNTTGGVAGSLARTVLDTAPYRTPSDDPSLLDNMDAKTNVDSWKNDYDDIINDKKFNASADLLWKINKHFSYNLRAGGGVSVNDRNRWYGMTLTIGANDEGVLAVSNTDKSNYSIENILNYNVDLTKKIHLDATAGLTYDVHTFLNKNVKGTRFSNFDLRTKGLHLASIIKHDQPTQKDYQLLSYLGRVNLSAYDKYLLTASLRADGSSKFK
;
A
#
# COMPACT_ATOMS: atom_id res chain seq x y z
N LEU A 1 15.26 5.35 -17.32
CA LEU A 1 14.40 5.31 -18.50
C LEU A 1 15.02 4.35 -19.48
N HIS A 2 14.22 3.48 -20.09
CA HIS A 2 14.70 2.59 -21.15
C HIS A 2 14.70 3.35 -22.48
N ASP A 3 15.63 2.99 -23.37
CA ASP A 3 15.57 3.47 -24.74
C ASP A 3 14.35 2.85 -25.40
N ILE A 4 13.40 3.71 -25.81
CA ILE A 4 12.22 3.30 -26.57
C ILE A 4 12.53 3.46 -28.04
N ILE A 5 12.15 2.46 -28.83
CA ILE A 5 12.24 2.53 -30.30
C ILE A 5 11.46 3.74 -30.82
N ASN A 6 12.03 4.44 -31.79
CA ASN A 6 11.35 5.53 -32.47
C ASN A 6 10.27 5.00 -33.42
N LEU A 7 9.45 5.91 -33.97
CA LEU A 7 8.32 5.52 -34.81
C LEU A 7 8.74 4.79 -36.11
N ASN A 8 9.90 5.13 -36.69
CA ASN A 8 10.40 4.48 -37.89
C ASN A 8 10.89 3.06 -37.60
N GLU A 9 11.61 2.86 -36.51
CA GLU A 9 12.05 1.54 -36.03
C GLU A 9 10.85 0.64 -35.72
N PHE A 10 9.84 1.19 -35.03
CA PHE A 10 8.61 0.48 -34.76
C PHE A 10 7.88 0.10 -36.07
N ALA A 11 7.71 1.04 -36.99
CA ALA A 11 7.05 0.80 -38.28
C ALA A 11 7.75 -0.30 -39.07
N THR A 12 9.10 -0.26 -39.11
CA THR A 12 9.92 -1.28 -39.77
C THR A 12 9.67 -2.67 -39.16
N TYR A 13 9.73 -2.76 -37.82
CA TYR A 13 9.50 -4.00 -37.09
C TYR A 13 8.06 -4.53 -37.27
N ALA A 14 7.08 -3.65 -37.20
CA ALA A 14 5.67 -4.03 -37.36
C ALA A 14 5.38 -4.55 -38.78
N ASN A 15 5.90 -3.87 -39.80
CA ASN A 15 5.74 -4.28 -41.20
C ASN A 15 6.46 -5.60 -41.51
N MET A 16 7.58 -5.92 -40.82
CA MET A 16 8.25 -7.24 -41.00
C MET A 16 7.42 -8.42 -40.47
N LYS A 17 6.40 -8.18 -39.65
CA LYS A 17 5.57 -9.24 -39.03
C LYS A 17 4.31 -9.57 -39.83
N VAL A 18 4.00 -8.81 -40.85
CA VAL A 18 2.84 -9.08 -41.72
C VAL A 18 3.31 -9.67 -43.05
N ASN A 19 2.39 -10.25 -43.80
CA ASN A 19 2.72 -10.76 -45.15
C ASN A 19 3.11 -9.60 -46.07
N PRO A 20 3.99 -9.85 -47.05
CA PRO A 20 4.30 -8.85 -48.08
C PRO A 20 3.01 -8.32 -48.74
N GLY A 21 2.85 -7.01 -48.73
CA GLY A 21 1.69 -6.34 -49.24
C GLY A 21 0.55 -6.11 -48.24
N GLU A 22 0.73 -6.48 -46.96
CA GLU A 22 -0.20 -6.20 -45.85
C GLU A 22 0.37 -5.18 -44.88
N GLU A 23 1.43 -4.45 -45.29
CA GLU A 23 2.06 -3.42 -44.46
C GLU A 23 1.06 -2.31 -44.15
N LYS A 24 1.13 -1.78 -42.93
CA LYS A 24 0.24 -0.71 -42.45
C LYS A 24 0.95 0.63 -42.22
N TYR A 25 2.28 0.64 -42.15
CA TYR A 25 3.07 1.80 -41.80
C TYR A 25 3.96 2.24 -42.96
N TYR A 26 3.75 3.44 -43.46
CA TYR A 26 4.40 3.97 -44.68
C TYR A 26 5.13 5.30 -44.36
N PRO A 27 6.45 5.26 -44.05
CA PRO A 27 7.24 6.46 -43.87
C PRO A 27 7.36 7.26 -45.15
N GLN A 28 7.19 8.56 -45.06
CA GLN A 28 7.27 9.48 -46.18
C GLN A 28 8.60 10.25 -46.18
N ALA A 29 9.04 10.72 -47.33
CA ALA A 29 10.28 11.49 -47.49
C ALA A 29 10.30 12.81 -46.71
N ASN A 30 9.12 13.38 -46.41
CA ASN A 30 8.96 14.59 -45.59
C ASN A 30 8.99 14.32 -44.07
N GLY A 31 9.22 13.06 -43.65
CA GLY A 31 9.22 12.67 -42.23
C GLY A 31 7.83 12.29 -41.67
N GLU A 32 6.79 12.40 -42.47
CA GLU A 32 5.44 11.97 -42.11
C GLU A 32 5.36 10.45 -42.04
N MET A 33 4.67 9.89 -41.03
CA MET A 33 4.34 8.48 -40.96
C MET A 33 2.85 8.30 -41.25
N ARG A 34 2.54 7.56 -42.29
CA ARG A 34 1.16 7.22 -42.69
C ARG A 34 0.80 5.84 -42.14
N TYR A 35 -0.31 5.78 -41.44
CA TYR A 35 -0.92 4.54 -40.98
C TYR A 35 -2.15 4.23 -41.83
N VAL A 36 -2.21 3.02 -42.36
CA VAL A 36 -3.28 2.54 -43.24
C VAL A 36 -4.08 1.48 -42.52
N TYR A 37 -5.38 1.67 -42.41
CA TYR A 37 -6.29 0.64 -41.90
C TYR A 37 -6.33 -0.55 -42.81
N GLY A 38 -6.53 -1.78 -42.28
CA GLY A 38 -6.54 -2.99 -43.07
C GLY A 38 -7.55 -2.95 -44.19
N GLU A 39 -8.75 -2.42 -43.95
CA GLU A 39 -9.83 -2.25 -44.97
C GLU A 39 -9.50 -1.22 -46.05
N ASN A 40 -8.63 -0.26 -45.77
CA ASN A 40 -8.23 0.78 -46.73
C ASN A 40 -6.95 0.44 -47.51
N LEU A 41 -6.36 -0.72 -47.26
CA LEU A 41 -5.07 -1.09 -47.85
C LEU A 41 -5.07 -1.09 -49.38
N ASP A 42 -6.08 -1.66 -49.99
CA ASP A 42 -6.20 -1.70 -51.45
C ASP A 42 -6.46 -0.30 -52.03
N SER A 43 -7.28 0.51 -51.35
CA SER A 43 -7.53 1.90 -51.74
C SER A 43 -6.26 2.73 -51.65
N TYR A 44 -5.46 2.54 -50.60
CA TYR A 44 -4.17 3.23 -50.41
C TYR A 44 -3.16 2.81 -51.50
N LYS A 45 -3.08 1.53 -51.84
CA LYS A 45 -2.20 1.06 -52.90
C LYS A 45 -2.58 1.63 -54.26
N ALA A 46 -3.90 1.78 -54.53
CA ALA A 46 -4.41 2.39 -55.75
C ALA A 46 -4.15 3.91 -55.80
N ASP A 47 -4.34 4.61 -54.69
CA ASP A 47 -4.10 6.07 -54.60
C ASP A 47 -3.51 6.42 -53.20
N PRO A 48 -2.18 6.41 -53.07
CA PRO A 48 -1.51 6.74 -51.80
C PRO A 48 -1.52 8.25 -51.47
N THR A 49 -2.01 9.09 -52.40
CA THR A 49 -2.11 10.55 -52.19
C THR A 49 -3.43 10.98 -51.59
N ASN A 50 -4.46 10.13 -51.64
CA ASN A 50 -5.77 10.43 -51.10
C ASN A 50 -5.78 10.36 -49.55
N PRO A 51 -6.00 11.48 -48.83
CA PRO A 51 -5.99 11.49 -47.38
C PRO A 51 -7.09 10.65 -46.71
N ALA A 52 -8.11 10.22 -47.49
CA ALA A 52 -9.14 9.34 -46.94
C ALA A 52 -8.63 7.90 -46.71
N ASN A 53 -7.52 7.52 -47.36
CA ASN A 53 -7.00 6.15 -47.34
C ASN A 53 -5.97 5.90 -46.21
N TYR A 54 -5.58 6.92 -45.48
CA TYR A 54 -4.59 6.80 -44.40
C TYR A 54 -4.84 7.82 -43.26
N ARG A 55 -4.15 7.64 -42.17
CA ARG A 55 -4.02 8.65 -41.10
C ARG A 55 -2.55 8.99 -40.89
N VAL A 56 -2.26 10.25 -40.59
CA VAL A 56 -0.94 10.67 -40.14
C VAL A 56 -0.82 10.38 -38.66
N ILE A 57 0.21 9.64 -38.28
CA ILE A 57 0.52 9.36 -36.88
C ILE A 57 1.83 10.03 -36.50
N ASN A 58 1.89 10.50 -35.25
CA ASN A 58 3.04 11.18 -34.68
C ASN A 58 3.64 10.35 -33.55
N TYR A 59 4.97 10.41 -33.45
CA TYR A 59 5.69 9.76 -32.36
C TYR A 59 5.23 10.26 -30.98
N VAL A 60 5.03 9.32 -30.07
CA VAL A 60 4.77 9.58 -28.66
C VAL A 60 5.77 8.80 -27.81
N ASP A 61 6.50 9.52 -26.98
CA ASP A 61 7.33 8.94 -25.94
C ASP A 61 6.48 8.69 -24.69
N TRP A 62 5.93 7.50 -24.59
CA TRP A 62 5.05 7.12 -23.47
C TRP A 62 5.74 7.16 -22.11
N GLN A 63 7.08 7.04 -22.05
CA GLN A 63 7.79 7.22 -20.78
C GLN A 63 7.75 8.68 -20.32
N LYS A 64 7.94 9.64 -21.23
CA LYS A 64 7.81 11.07 -20.90
C LYS A 64 6.37 11.45 -20.55
N GLU A 65 5.39 10.81 -21.16
CA GLU A 65 3.98 11.03 -20.85
C GLU A 65 3.57 10.43 -19.49
N ALA A 66 4.16 9.29 -19.10
CA ALA A 66 3.81 8.57 -17.88
C ALA A 66 4.60 9.04 -16.66
N TYR A 67 5.82 9.56 -16.86
CA TYR A 67 6.74 9.90 -15.77
C TYR A 67 7.12 11.36 -15.79
N SER A 68 7.06 12.00 -14.64
CA SER A 68 7.42 13.39 -14.45
C SER A 68 8.31 13.57 -13.22
N SER A 69 9.02 14.70 -13.17
CA SER A 69 9.73 15.10 -11.95
C SER A 69 8.74 15.36 -10.83
N ALA A 70 9.02 14.88 -9.64
CA ALA A 70 8.14 14.97 -8.50
C ALA A 70 8.83 15.66 -7.31
N LEU A 71 8.14 16.65 -6.72
CA LEU A 71 8.60 17.32 -5.51
C LEU A 71 8.05 16.63 -4.28
N SER A 72 8.94 16.21 -3.38
CA SER A 72 8.59 15.67 -2.08
C SER A 72 8.89 16.69 -0.98
N GLN A 73 7.96 16.83 -0.04
CA GLN A 73 8.04 17.74 1.09
C GLN A 73 7.82 16.97 2.39
N ILE A 74 8.72 17.20 3.35
CA ILE A 74 8.62 16.61 4.69
C ILE A 74 8.82 17.73 5.70
N TYR A 75 7.86 17.88 6.59
CA TYR A 75 7.88 18.85 7.68
C TYR A 75 7.83 18.12 9.00
N SER A 76 8.73 18.46 9.91
CA SER A 76 8.80 17.86 11.23
C SER A 76 8.98 18.96 12.28
N ALA A 77 8.19 18.87 13.33
CA ALA A 77 8.32 19.72 14.50
C ALA A 77 8.29 18.87 15.76
N SER A 78 9.11 19.22 16.73
CA SER A 78 9.08 18.54 18.03
C SER A 78 9.39 19.49 19.16
N VAL A 79 8.83 19.17 20.32
CA VAL A 79 9.13 19.84 21.58
C VAL A 79 9.37 18.80 22.65
N SER A 80 10.37 19.02 23.46
CA SER A 80 10.67 18.19 24.61
C SER A 80 11.02 19.08 25.81
N GLY A 81 10.72 18.60 26.98
CA GLY A 81 11.02 19.32 28.20
C GLY A 81 10.70 18.49 29.43
N GLY A 82 10.88 19.09 30.58
CA GLY A 82 10.50 18.44 31.83
C GLY A 82 11.39 18.82 32.98
N SER A 83 11.19 18.09 34.03
CA SER A 83 11.93 18.14 35.30
C SER A 83 12.30 16.71 35.74
N ASP A 84 12.91 16.56 36.90
CA ASP A 84 13.15 15.23 37.49
C ASP A 84 11.84 14.47 37.78
N ALA A 85 10.72 15.19 37.97
CA ALA A 85 9.42 14.58 38.21
C ALA A 85 8.69 14.18 36.95
N VAL A 86 8.77 14.99 35.88
CA VAL A 86 8.02 14.75 34.61
C VAL A 86 8.89 15.12 33.44
N GLN A 87 8.96 14.24 32.45
CA GLN A 87 9.62 14.48 31.17
C GLN A 87 8.64 14.17 30.04
N TYR A 88 8.62 15.02 29.02
CA TYR A 88 7.76 14.84 27.88
C TYR A 88 8.48 15.09 26.55
N TYR A 89 8.02 14.42 25.53
CA TYR A 89 8.38 14.63 24.14
C TYR A 89 7.12 14.57 23.29
N VAL A 90 6.89 15.60 22.49
CA VAL A 90 5.80 15.67 21.52
C VAL A 90 6.39 15.95 20.16
N SER A 91 5.97 15.23 19.13
CA SER A 91 6.34 15.52 17.74
C SER A 91 5.17 15.39 16.79
N ALA A 92 5.18 16.23 15.78
CA ALA A 92 4.29 16.18 14.64
C ALA A 92 5.13 16.11 13.35
N ASN A 93 4.72 15.22 12.43
CA ASN A 93 5.33 15.10 11.11
C ASN A 93 4.23 15.17 10.05
N PHE A 94 4.53 15.87 8.97
CA PHE A 94 3.71 15.86 7.77
C PHE A 94 4.59 15.56 6.56
N LYS A 95 4.14 14.59 5.74
CA LYS A 95 4.81 14.20 4.48
C LYS A 95 3.83 14.39 3.33
N ASN A 96 4.31 15.01 2.27
CA ASN A 96 3.63 15.06 0.98
C ASN A 96 4.65 14.65 -0.09
N ILE A 97 4.65 13.37 -0.42
CA ILE A 97 5.56 12.76 -1.36
C ILE A 97 4.77 12.51 -2.64
N LYS A 98 5.08 13.23 -3.70
CA LYS A 98 4.52 12.96 -5.02
C LYS A 98 5.33 11.85 -5.70
N GLY A 99 4.66 10.92 -6.35
CA GLY A 99 5.31 9.91 -7.17
C GLY A 99 5.76 10.49 -8.51
N ILE A 100 6.73 9.83 -9.15
CA ILE A 100 7.16 10.17 -10.52
C ILE A 100 6.10 9.81 -11.55
N VAL A 101 5.19 8.90 -11.23
CA VAL A 101 3.99 8.60 -12.02
C VAL A 101 2.91 9.61 -11.65
N GLU A 102 2.28 10.20 -12.63
CA GLU A 102 1.18 11.14 -12.42
C GLU A 102 0.05 10.51 -11.59
N ASN A 103 -0.63 11.31 -10.77
CA ASN A 103 -1.69 10.88 -9.85
C ASN A 103 -1.25 9.86 -8.79
N THR A 104 0.07 9.72 -8.53
CA THR A 104 0.56 8.87 -7.44
C THR A 104 1.25 9.69 -6.35
N GLY A 105 1.19 9.18 -5.13
CA GLY A 105 1.85 9.84 -4.02
C GLY A 105 1.37 9.39 -2.66
N ILE A 106 2.02 9.93 -1.63
CA ILE A 106 1.70 9.68 -0.23
C ILE A 106 1.53 11.01 0.47
N LYS A 107 0.40 11.19 1.14
CA LYS A 107 0.17 12.23 2.13
C LYS A 107 0.04 11.57 3.49
N GLN A 108 0.86 11.97 4.46
CA GLN A 108 0.86 11.36 5.79
C GLN A 108 1.04 12.42 6.86
N GLY A 109 0.23 12.33 7.91
CA GLY A 109 0.36 13.09 9.14
C GLY A 109 0.56 12.16 10.33
N ASP A 110 1.56 12.42 11.16
CA ASP A 110 1.88 11.65 12.36
C ASP A 110 1.95 12.56 13.57
N LEU A 111 1.39 12.09 14.68
CA LEU A 111 1.55 12.69 16.03
C LEU A 111 2.12 11.65 16.98
N ARG A 112 3.12 12.05 17.78
CA ARG A 112 3.70 11.21 18.84
C ARG A 112 3.77 11.99 20.15
N LEU A 113 3.39 11.31 21.20
CA LEU A 113 3.54 11.77 22.59
C LEU A 113 4.27 10.69 23.39
N ASN A 114 5.34 11.06 24.05
CA ASN A 114 5.99 10.25 25.07
C ASN A 114 6.00 11.06 26.38
N LEU A 115 5.55 10.45 27.44
CA LEU A 115 5.52 11.05 28.79
C LEU A 115 6.13 10.06 29.77
N THR A 116 7.05 10.55 30.59
CA THR A 116 7.58 9.81 31.75
C THR A 116 7.35 10.65 32.99
N ALA A 117 6.70 10.06 34.00
CA ALA A 117 6.42 10.72 35.27
C ALA A 117 6.89 9.87 36.43
N ASN A 118 7.71 10.43 37.29
CA ASN A 118 8.07 9.88 38.59
C ASN A 118 7.00 10.30 39.58
N LEU A 119 5.93 9.48 39.72
CA LEU A 119 4.79 9.78 40.61
C LEU A 119 5.21 9.79 42.11
N SER A 120 6.24 9.02 42.39
CA SER A 120 6.92 9.02 43.71
C SER A 120 8.33 8.43 43.52
N LYS A 121 9.13 8.37 44.64
CA LYS A 121 10.42 7.66 44.62
C LYS A 121 10.29 6.18 44.29
N ALA A 122 9.11 5.59 44.49
CA ALA A 122 8.83 4.17 44.26
C ALA A 122 8.03 3.90 43.00
N VAL A 123 7.35 4.89 42.38
CA VAL A 123 6.42 4.67 41.25
C VAL A 123 6.79 5.57 40.07
N LYS A 124 7.05 4.94 38.94
CA LYS A 124 7.32 5.58 37.68
C LYS A 124 6.27 5.15 36.65
N LEU A 125 5.68 6.12 35.96
CA LEU A 125 4.75 5.92 34.86
C LEU A 125 5.40 6.37 33.52
N THR A 126 5.32 5.55 32.51
CA THR A 126 5.70 5.92 31.14
C THR A 126 4.49 5.73 30.24
N LEU A 127 4.13 6.75 29.48
CA LEU A 127 3.05 6.72 28.47
C LEU A 127 3.65 7.00 27.10
N ASN A 128 3.27 6.18 26.12
CA ASN A 128 3.61 6.40 24.73
C ASN A 128 2.34 6.33 23.90
N MET A 129 2.14 7.31 23.04
CA MET A 129 1.02 7.38 22.10
C MET A 129 1.53 7.80 20.75
N ASN A 130 1.01 7.18 19.69
CA ASN A 130 1.22 7.66 18.34
C ASN A 130 -0.03 7.45 17.50
N GLY A 131 -0.35 8.46 16.70
CA GLY A 131 -1.41 8.44 15.72
C GLY A 131 -0.84 8.76 14.34
N SER A 132 -1.36 8.09 13.31
CA SER A 132 -0.98 8.29 11.92
C SER A 132 -2.21 8.26 11.02
N LEU A 133 -2.30 9.23 10.11
CA LEU A 133 -3.27 9.28 9.03
C LEU A 133 -2.48 9.33 7.74
N GLN A 134 -2.74 8.39 6.82
CA GLN A 134 -2.06 8.31 5.54
C GLN A 134 -3.06 8.10 4.41
N GLN A 135 -2.91 8.86 3.33
CA GLN A 135 -3.50 8.57 2.03
C GLN A 135 -2.36 8.20 1.07
N ASN A 136 -2.54 7.10 0.36
CA ASN A 136 -1.62 6.62 -0.66
C ASN A 136 -2.37 6.45 -1.96
N ASP A 137 -2.03 7.26 -2.96
CA ASP A 137 -2.57 7.19 -4.31
C ASP A 137 -1.60 6.37 -5.17
N MET A 138 -2.07 5.27 -5.75
CA MET A 138 -1.24 4.25 -6.39
C MET A 138 -1.65 4.03 -7.86
N MET A 139 -0.70 3.52 -8.65
CA MET A 139 -0.91 3.13 -10.06
C MET A 139 -0.41 1.70 -10.31
N THR A 140 -0.75 0.81 -9.38
CA THR A 140 -0.18 -0.56 -9.40
C THR A 140 -0.90 -1.54 -10.32
N GLY A 141 -2.09 -1.18 -10.81
CA GLY A 141 -2.94 -2.16 -11.45
C GLY A 141 -3.43 -3.25 -10.48
N GLY A 142 -4.32 -4.10 -10.90
CA GLY A 142 -4.80 -5.21 -10.09
C GLY A 142 -4.27 -6.55 -10.59
N ASN A 143 -3.91 -7.44 -9.68
CA ASN A 143 -3.85 -8.86 -10.00
C ASN A 143 -5.30 -9.34 -10.11
N THR A 144 -5.80 -9.53 -11.32
CA THR A 144 -7.10 -10.18 -11.53
C THR A 144 -6.87 -11.67 -11.65
N THR A 145 -7.62 -12.45 -10.89
CA THR A 145 -7.70 -13.90 -11.04
C THR A 145 -8.16 -14.20 -12.47
N GLY A 146 -7.23 -14.56 -13.38
CA GLY A 146 -7.57 -14.84 -14.77
C GLY A 146 -6.64 -14.23 -15.82
N GLY A 147 -5.47 -13.68 -15.44
CA GLY A 147 -4.31 -13.58 -16.36
C GLY A 147 -4.14 -12.22 -16.86
N VAL A 148 -4.33 -11.21 -17.07
CA VAL A 148 -3.62 -10.01 -17.53
C VAL A 148 -3.73 -8.89 -16.51
N ALA A 149 -2.84 -8.93 -15.55
CA ALA A 149 -2.60 -7.76 -14.72
C ALA A 149 -1.95 -6.67 -15.58
N GLY A 150 -2.75 -5.80 -16.15
CA GLY A 150 -2.24 -4.56 -16.73
C GLY A 150 -1.67 -3.69 -15.61
N SER A 151 -0.56 -3.05 -15.85
CA SER A 151 -0.05 -1.96 -15.04
C SER A 151 0.42 -0.85 -15.96
N LEU A 152 0.38 0.39 -15.49
CA LEU A 152 0.87 1.51 -16.30
C LEU A 152 2.32 1.25 -16.77
N ALA A 153 3.19 0.77 -15.88
CA ALA A 153 4.59 0.51 -16.23
C ALA A 153 4.75 -0.49 -17.38
N ARG A 154 3.95 -1.55 -17.39
CA ARG A 154 3.93 -2.50 -18.50
C ARG A 154 3.34 -1.88 -19.76
N THR A 155 2.22 -1.19 -19.62
CA THR A 155 1.54 -0.54 -20.75
C THR A 155 2.47 0.47 -21.46
N VAL A 156 3.26 1.22 -20.69
CA VAL A 156 4.26 2.16 -21.26
C VAL A 156 5.28 1.45 -22.16
N LEU A 157 5.65 0.21 -21.84
CA LEU A 157 6.62 -0.57 -22.62
C LEU A 157 5.98 -1.31 -23.80
N ASP A 158 4.71 -1.72 -23.66
CA ASP A 158 4.01 -2.54 -24.62
C ASP A 158 3.21 -1.71 -25.66
N THR A 159 2.94 -0.43 -25.36
CA THR A 159 2.14 0.44 -26.26
C THR A 159 2.97 0.94 -27.43
N ALA A 160 2.40 0.87 -28.64
CA ALA A 160 3.02 1.43 -29.84
C ALA A 160 3.35 2.92 -29.64
N PRO A 161 4.48 3.43 -30.17
CA PRO A 161 4.98 4.78 -29.90
C PRO A 161 4.22 5.88 -30.64
N TYR A 162 2.90 5.78 -30.67
CA TYR A 162 1.97 6.77 -31.21
C TYR A 162 0.59 6.63 -30.55
N ARG A 163 -0.25 7.67 -30.62
CA ARG A 163 -1.66 7.55 -30.24
C ARG A 163 -2.44 6.92 -31.38
N THR A 164 -3.13 5.85 -31.07
CA THR A 164 -4.00 5.19 -32.04
C THR A 164 -5.13 6.13 -32.42
N PRO A 165 -5.42 6.28 -33.72
CA PRO A 165 -6.58 7.01 -34.19
C PRO A 165 -7.87 6.43 -33.59
N SER A 166 -8.74 7.28 -33.06
CA SER A 166 -10.00 6.86 -32.40
C SER A 166 -11.01 6.23 -33.37
N ASP A 167 -10.81 6.42 -34.65
CA ASP A 167 -11.64 5.93 -35.72
C ASP A 167 -11.11 4.64 -36.41
N ASP A 168 -10.08 4.00 -35.83
CA ASP A 168 -9.56 2.73 -36.31
C ASP A 168 -10.51 1.56 -35.93
N PRO A 169 -11.31 1.03 -36.87
CA PRO A 169 -12.27 -0.04 -36.58
C PRO A 169 -11.60 -1.35 -36.15
N SER A 170 -10.35 -1.61 -36.56
CA SER A 170 -9.61 -2.82 -36.15
C SER A 170 -9.25 -2.84 -34.67
N LEU A 171 -9.33 -1.70 -34.01
CA LEU A 171 -9.07 -1.55 -32.58
C LEU A 171 -10.36 -1.59 -31.76
N LEU A 172 -11.52 -1.35 -32.36
CA LEU A 172 -12.80 -1.40 -31.67
C LEU A 172 -13.15 -2.82 -31.21
N ASP A 173 -12.71 -3.83 -31.95
CA ASP A 173 -12.94 -5.24 -31.61
C ASP A 173 -11.85 -5.84 -30.71
N ASN A 174 -10.69 -5.19 -30.59
CA ASN A 174 -9.61 -5.63 -29.73
C ASN A 174 -9.62 -4.84 -28.40
N MET A 175 -10.22 -5.42 -27.37
CA MET A 175 -10.32 -4.82 -26.03
C MET A 175 -8.96 -4.52 -25.40
N ASP A 176 -7.93 -5.31 -25.71
CA ASP A 176 -6.58 -5.08 -25.20
C ASP A 176 -5.93 -3.83 -25.81
N ALA A 177 -6.30 -3.48 -27.03
CA ALA A 177 -5.83 -2.27 -27.70
C ALA A 177 -6.45 -0.98 -27.11
N LYS A 178 -7.56 -1.06 -26.40
CA LYS A 178 -8.21 0.10 -25.74
C LYS A 178 -7.42 0.56 -24.50
N THR A 179 -6.79 -0.36 -23.79
CA THR A 179 -6.02 -0.03 -22.56
C THR A 179 -4.65 0.50 -22.97
N ASN A 180 -4.47 1.80 -22.91
CA ASN A 180 -3.22 2.48 -23.19
C ASN A 180 -2.75 3.33 -21.98
N VAL A 181 -1.67 4.07 -22.12
CA VAL A 181 -1.10 4.93 -21.08
C VAL A 181 -2.11 5.99 -20.62
N ASP A 182 -2.83 6.61 -21.56
CA ASP A 182 -3.84 7.64 -21.23
C ASP A 182 -5.03 7.05 -20.47
N SER A 183 -5.43 5.81 -20.79
CA SER A 183 -6.46 5.07 -20.04
C SER A 183 -6.07 4.88 -18.56
N TRP A 184 -4.83 4.46 -18.31
CA TRP A 184 -4.33 4.32 -16.93
C TRP A 184 -4.25 5.64 -16.20
N LYS A 185 -3.80 6.71 -16.85
CA LYS A 185 -3.69 8.03 -16.23
C LYS A 185 -5.05 8.65 -15.90
N ASN A 186 -6.01 8.48 -16.79
CA ASN A 186 -7.27 9.23 -16.75
C ASN A 186 -8.46 8.46 -16.21
N ASP A 187 -8.41 7.11 -16.20
CA ASP A 187 -9.59 6.29 -15.89
C ASP A 187 -9.33 5.19 -14.85
N TYR A 188 -8.18 5.26 -14.16
CA TYR A 188 -7.83 4.39 -13.04
C TYR A 188 -7.58 5.20 -11.77
N ASP A 189 -8.09 4.69 -10.65
CA ASP A 189 -7.72 5.16 -9.30
C ASP A 189 -7.45 3.96 -8.40
N ASP A 190 -6.47 4.08 -7.54
CA ASP A 190 -6.19 3.12 -6.46
C ASP A 190 -5.78 3.90 -5.21
N ILE A 191 -6.75 4.15 -4.35
CA ILE A 191 -6.60 5.02 -3.19
C ILE A 191 -6.67 4.17 -1.93
N ILE A 192 -5.61 4.26 -1.10
CA ILE A 192 -5.55 3.63 0.22
C ILE A 192 -5.55 4.72 1.28
N ASN A 193 -6.49 4.63 2.22
CA ASN A 193 -6.52 5.44 3.43
C ASN A 193 -6.20 4.55 4.63
N ASP A 194 -5.08 4.84 5.29
CA ASP A 194 -4.64 4.19 6.51
C ASP A 194 -4.83 5.11 7.71
N LYS A 195 -5.51 4.62 8.75
CA LYS A 195 -5.66 5.30 10.04
C LYS A 195 -5.14 4.38 11.12
N LYS A 196 -4.14 4.84 11.87
CA LYS A 196 -3.50 4.04 12.92
C LYS A 196 -3.41 4.83 14.21
N PHE A 197 -3.72 4.18 15.31
CA PHE A 197 -3.50 4.71 16.63
C PHE A 197 -2.95 3.61 17.54
N ASN A 198 -1.89 3.92 18.28
CA ASN A 198 -1.31 3.02 19.27
C ASN A 198 -1.06 3.80 20.55
N ALA A 199 -1.31 3.14 21.67
CA ALA A 199 -1.02 3.67 22.99
C ALA A 199 -0.46 2.58 23.89
N SER A 200 0.47 2.92 24.78
CA SER A 200 0.96 2.05 25.83
C SER A 200 1.24 2.82 27.11
N ALA A 201 1.00 2.15 28.22
CA ALA A 201 1.33 2.61 29.57
C ALA A 201 2.20 1.55 30.24
N ASP A 202 3.27 1.98 30.87
CA ASP A 202 4.19 1.15 31.65
C ASP A 202 4.28 1.77 33.07
N LEU A 203 3.83 1.02 34.06
CA LEU A 203 3.87 1.41 35.47
C LEU A 203 4.88 0.53 36.19
N LEU A 204 6.03 1.11 36.55
CA LEU A 204 7.03 0.46 37.36
C LEU A 204 6.82 0.88 38.84
N TRP A 205 6.55 -0.10 39.71
CA TRP A 205 6.42 0.09 41.13
C TRP A 205 7.53 -0.67 41.90
N LYS A 206 8.44 0.04 42.51
CA LYS A 206 9.44 -0.48 43.46
C LYS A 206 8.78 -0.67 44.83
N ILE A 207 8.25 -1.88 45.09
CA ILE A 207 7.49 -2.17 46.34
C ILE A 207 8.42 -2.03 47.55
N ASN A 208 9.63 -2.57 47.43
CA ASN A 208 10.69 -2.44 48.41
C ASN A 208 12.06 -2.69 47.75
N LYS A 209 13.12 -2.85 48.56
CA LYS A 209 14.48 -3.07 48.06
C LYS A 209 14.66 -4.39 47.26
N HIS A 210 13.76 -5.35 47.43
CA HIS A 210 13.84 -6.66 46.80
C HIS A 210 12.78 -6.88 45.75
N PHE A 211 11.61 -6.31 45.85
CA PHE A 211 10.50 -6.51 44.97
C PHE A 211 10.21 -5.29 44.11
N SER A 212 10.07 -5.52 42.83
CA SER A 212 9.48 -4.56 41.91
C SER A 212 8.39 -5.23 41.05
N TYR A 213 7.33 -4.48 40.80
CA TYR A 213 6.23 -4.88 39.94
C TYR A 213 6.15 -3.95 38.74
N ASN A 214 6.01 -4.54 37.54
CA ASN A 214 5.81 -3.80 36.30
C ASN A 214 4.48 -4.22 35.73
N LEU A 215 3.55 -3.26 35.58
CA LEU A 215 2.31 -3.40 34.83
C LEU A 215 2.48 -2.67 33.52
N ARG A 216 2.45 -3.40 32.40
CA ARG A 216 2.42 -2.83 31.08
C ARG A 216 1.09 -3.13 30.43
N ALA A 217 0.41 -2.10 29.91
CA ALA A 217 -0.79 -2.21 29.12
C ALA A 217 -0.61 -1.43 27.84
N GLY A 218 -1.02 -2.00 26.73
CA GLY A 218 -0.92 -1.34 25.43
C GLY A 218 -1.88 -1.90 24.43
N GLY A 219 -2.09 -1.15 23.35
CA GLY A 219 -2.89 -1.60 22.26
C GLY A 219 -2.88 -0.64 21.09
N GLY A 220 -3.45 -1.10 19.99
CA GLY A 220 -3.55 -0.32 18.79
C GLY A 220 -4.75 -0.70 17.93
N VAL A 221 -5.18 0.26 17.14
CA VAL A 221 -6.20 0.09 16.10
C VAL A 221 -5.63 0.55 14.76
N SER A 222 -5.97 -0.16 13.71
CA SER A 222 -5.62 0.18 12.34
C SER A 222 -6.80 -0.08 11.44
N VAL A 223 -7.20 0.94 10.69
CA VAL A 223 -8.25 0.88 9.68
C VAL A 223 -7.60 1.18 8.34
N ASN A 224 -7.74 0.27 7.39
CA ASN A 224 -7.25 0.41 6.03
C ASN A 224 -8.42 0.32 5.06
N ASP A 225 -8.68 1.42 4.35
CA ASP A 225 -9.72 1.52 3.33
C ASP A 225 -9.05 1.65 1.97
N ARG A 226 -9.21 0.67 1.09
CA ARG A 226 -8.72 0.70 -0.28
C ARG A 226 -9.85 0.70 -1.28
N ASN A 227 -9.85 1.70 -2.16
CA ASN A 227 -10.81 1.85 -3.25
C ASN A 227 -10.08 1.85 -4.58
N ARG A 228 -10.42 0.91 -5.47
CA ARG A 228 -9.86 0.80 -6.83
C ARG A 228 -10.95 0.97 -7.85
N TRP A 229 -10.79 1.94 -8.72
CA TRP A 229 -11.66 2.21 -9.85
C TRP A 229 -11.00 1.81 -11.17
N TYR A 230 -11.76 1.16 -12.02
CA TYR A 230 -11.43 0.85 -13.40
C TYR A 230 -12.57 1.37 -14.28
N GLY A 231 -12.30 2.42 -15.06
CA GLY A 231 -13.29 3.03 -15.94
C GLY A 231 -13.35 2.35 -17.31
N MET A 232 -14.18 2.90 -18.16
CA MET A 232 -14.59 2.29 -19.45
C MET A 232 -13.45 2.21 -20.49
N THR A 233 -12.38 2.98 -20.33
CA THR A 233 -11.22 2.96 -21.24
C THR A 233 -10.20 1.87 -20.89
N LEU A 234 -10.40 1.20 -19.75
CA LEU A 234 -9.62 0.04 -19.33
C LEU A 234 -10.39 -1.24 -19.65
N THR A 235 -9.71 -2.28 -20.13
CA THR A 235 -10.32 -3.57 -20.48
C THR A 235 -11.19 -4.14 -19.37
N ILE A 236 -10.70 -4.07 -18.11
CA ILE A 236 -11.47 -4.55 -16.95
C ILE A 236 -12.76 -3.76 -16.76
N GLY A 237 -12.68 -2.43 -16.87
CA GLY A 237 -13.84 -1.56 -16.71
C GLY A 237 -14.82 -1.67 -17.89
N ALA A 238 -14.32 -1.77 -19.11
CA ALA A 238 -15.15 -1.91 -20.30
C ALA A 238 -15.99 -3.20 -20.30
N ASN A 239 -15.40 -4.32 -19.83
CA ASN A 239 -16.09 -5.60 -19.77
C ASN A 239 -17.25 -5.62 -18.76
N ASP A 240 -17.12 -4.87 -17.69
CA ASP A 240 -18.06 -4.85 -16.55
C ASP A 240 -18.83 -3.51 -16.44
N GLU A 241 -18.77 -2.65 -17.47
CA GLU A 241 -19.41 -1.32 -17.49
C GLU A 241 -19.00 -0.47 -16.26
N GLY A 242 -17.68 -0.36 -16.03
CA GLY A 242 -17.06 0.22 -14.84
C GLY A 242 -16.92 -0.79 -13.71
N VAL A 243 -15.80 -0.72 -12.99
CA VAL A 243 -15.53 -1.57 -11.81
C VAL A 243 -15.05 -0.73 -10.66
N LEU A 244 -15.69 -0.86 -9.51
CA LEU A 244 -15.20 -0.34 -8.24
C LEU A 244 -14.99 -1.51 -7.27
N ALA A 245 -13.74 -1.73 -6.87
CA ALA A 245 -13.39 -2.70 -5.84
C ALA A 245 -13.04 -1.96 -4.53
N VAL A 246 -13.79 -2.25 -3.49
CA VAL A 246 -13.65 -1.67 -2.15
C VAL A 246 -13.17 -2.76 -1.20
N SER A 247 -12.11 -2.49 -0.45
CA SER A 247 -11.60 -3.40 0.58
C SER A 247 -11.41 -2.63 1.88
N ASN A 248 -12.11 -3.05 2.94
CA ASN A 248 -11.97 -2.50 4.27
C ASN A 248 -11.29 -3.54 5.17
N THR A 249 -10.23 -3.14 5.85
CA THR A 249 -9.52 -4.00 6.79
C THR A 249 -9.39 -3.31 8.14
N ASP A 250 -10.01 -3.89 9.15
CA ASP A 250 -9.94 -3.47 10.54
C ASP A 250 -9.05 -4.41 11.33
N LYS A 251 -8.10 -3.86 12.07
CA LYS A 251 -7.23 -4.59 12.97
C LYS A 251 -7.22 -3.92 14.32
N SER A 252 -7.31 -4.70 15.38
CA SER A 252 -7.00 -4.22 16.71
C SER A 252 -6.19 -5.24 17.50
N ASN A 253 -5.40 -4.73 18.40
CA ASN A 253 -4.69 -5.56 19.36
C ASN A 253 -4.61 -4.83 20.69
N TYR A 254 -4.63 -5.59 21.77
CA TYR A 254 -4.25 -5.10 23.10
C TYR A 254 -3.52 -6.18 23.86
N SER A 255 -2.65 -5.73 24.76
CA SER A 255 -1.90 -6.61 25.66
C SER A 255 -1.86 -6.03 27.06
N ILE A 256 -1.86 -6.93 28.05
CA ILE A 256 -1.62 -6.60 29.46
C ILE A 256 -0.56 -7.57 29.96
N GLU A 257 0.54 -7.00 30.48
CA GLU A 257 1.66 -7.74 31.04
C GLU A 257 1.81 -7.39 32.52
N ASN A 258 1.84 -8.40 33.35
CA ASN A 258 2.09 -8.29 34.79
C ASN A 258 3.41 -9.00 35.10
N ILE A 259 4.41 -8.28 35.56
CA ILE A 259 5.74 -8.81 35.82
C ILE A 259 6.14 -8.47 37.21
N LEU A 260 6.38 -9.49 38.02
CA LEU A 260 6.94 -9.37 39.38
C LEU A 260 8.40 -9.79 39.34
N ASN A 261 9.29 -8.92 39.79
CA ASN A 261 10.71 -9.21 39.94
C ASN A 261 11.09 -9.25 41.39
N TYR A 262 11.91 -10.21 41.73
CA TYR A 262 12.53 -10.36 43.05
C TYR A 262 14.04 -10.39 42.87
N ASN A 263 14.75 -9.56 43.65
CA ASN A 263 16.19 -9.41 43.59
C ASN A 263 16.74 -9.39 45.01
N VAL A 264 17.70 -10.29 45.32
CA VAL A 264 18.26 -10.38 46.66
C VAL A 264 19.70 -10.92 46.65
N ASP A 265 20.53 -10.33 47.47
CA ASP A 265 21.81 -10.90 47.88
C ASP A 265 21.59 -11.93 49.00
N LEU A 266 21.59 -13.22 48.68
CA LEU A 266 21.46 -14.30 49.64
C LEU A 266 22.66 -14.33 50.61
N THR A 267 23.82 -14.04 50.03
CA THR A 267 25.07 -13.81 50.79
C THR A 267 25.90 -12.75 50.03
N LYS A 268 27.02 -12.31 50.63
CA LYS A 268 27.95 -11.40 49.93
C LYS A 268 28.52 -11.91 48.59
N LYS A 269 28.35 -13.21 48.32
CA LYS A 269 28.88 -13.87 47.13
C LYS A 269 27.81 -14.58 46.30
N ILE A 270 26.56 -14.53 46.70
CA ILE A 270 25.45 -15.23 46.04
C ILE A 270 24.31 -14.24 45.84
N HIS A 271 23.99 -13.98 44.58
CA HIS A 271 22.92 -13.09 44.16
C HIS A 271 21.85 -13.89 43.43
N LEU A 272 20.57 -13.62 43.71
CA LEU A 272 19.41 -14.25 43.10
C LEU A 272 18.50 -13.19 42.49
N ASP A 273 18.22 -13.35 41.21
CA ASP A 273 17.12 -12.69 40.51
C ASP A 273 16.04 -13.68 40.14
N ALA A 274 14.81 -13.40 40.48
CA ALA A 274 13.66 -14.17 40.04
C ALA A 274 12.61 -13.27 39.35
N THR A 275 12.00 -13.75 38.29
CA THR A 275 10.93 -13.06 37.60
C THR A 275 9.75 -14.00 37.43
N ALA A 276 8.56 -13.51 37.74
CA ALA A 276 7.29 -14.16 37.38
C ALA A 276 6.47 -13.21 36.54
N GLY A 277 5.90 -13.74 35.44
CA GLY A 277 5.13 -12.93 34.51
C GLY A 277 3.82 -13.61 34.09
N LEU A 278 2.80 -12.79 33.89
CA LEU A 278 1.52 -13.15 33.28
C LEU A 278 1.25 -12.16 32.17
N THR A 279 1.05 -12.66 30.94
CA THR A 279 0.69 -11.82 29.79
C THR A 279 -0.60 -12.29 29.17
N TYR A 280 -1.44 -11.35 28.76
CA TYR A 280 -2.66 -11.59 28.01
C TYR A 280 -2.71 -10.70 26.79
N ASP A 281 -2.79 -11.32 25.60
CA ASP A 281 -2.82 -10.64 24.33
C ASP A 281 -4.11 -10.99 23.58
N VAL A 282 -4.71 -10.00 22.94
CA VAL A 282 -5.87 -10.16 22.05
C VAL A 282 -5.57 -9.49 20.73
N HIS A 283 -5.88 -10.21 19.65
CA HIS A 283 -5.76 -9.72 18.28
C HIS A 283 -7.06 -9.96 17.54
N THR A 284 -7.52 -8.92 16.84
CA THR A 284 -8.66 -9.00 15.93
C THR A 284 -8.26 -8.58 14.54
N PHE A 285 -8.82 -9.24 13.56
CA PHE A 285 -8.67 -8.94 12.15
C PHE A 285 -9.98 -9.17 11.44
N LEU A 286 -10.49 -8.15 10.78
CA LEU A 286 -11.69 -8.24 9.94
C LEU A 286 -11.39 -7.61 8.58
N ASN A 287 -11.59 -8.36 7.50
CA ASN A 287 -11.52 -7.85 6.14
C ASN A 287 -12.86 -8.06 5.44
N LYS A 288 -13.34 -7.02 4.76
CA LYS A 288 -14.56 -7.01 3.98
C LYS A 288 -14.25 -6.47 2.59
N ASN A 289 -14.68 -7.19 1.56
CA ASN A 289 -14.53 -6.77 0.18
C ASN A 289 -15.88 -6.63 -0.50
N VAL A 290 -15.99 -5.61 -1.32
CA VAL A 290 -17.19 -5.31 -2.11
C VAL A 290 -16.74 -4.97 -3.53
N LYS A 291 -17.42 -5.52 -4.53
CA LYS A 291 -17.24 -5.16 -5.94
C LYS A 291 -18.54 -4.60 -6.49
N GLY A 292 -18.51 -3.37 -6.99
CA GLY A 292 -19.57 -2.75 -7.78
C GLY A 292 -19.25 -2.81 -9.27
N THR A 293 -20.26 -3.09 -10.10
CA THR A 293 -20.18 -3.10 -11.57
C THR A 293 -21.43 -2.53 -12.19
N ARG A 294 -21.41 -2.20 -13.48
CA ARG A 294 -22.49 -1.61 -14.24
C ARG A 294 -22.96 -0.30 -13.65
N PHE A 295 -22.10 0.70 -13.80
CA PHE A 295 -22.36 2.03 -13.26
C PHE A 295 -23.23 2.85 -14.20
N SER A 296 -24.22 3.55 -13.64
CA SER A 296 -25.05 4.50 -14.38
C SER A 296 -24.36 5.84 -14.63
N ASN A 297 -23.35 6.18 -13.83
CA ASN A 297 -22.52 7.37 -13.95
C ASN A 297 -21.09 7.06 -13.46
N PHE A 298 -20.09 7.55 -14.17
CA PHE A 298 -18.67 7.27 -13.91
C PHE A 298 -17.94 8.42 -13.19
N ASP A 299 -18.56 9.60 -13.01
CA ASP A 299 -17.90 10.80 -12.49
C ASP A 299 -17.46 10.65 -11.02
N LEU A 300 -18.24 9.91 -10.22
CA LEU A 300 -17.92 9.72 -8.80
C LEU A 300 -16.81 8.69 -8.54
N ARG A 301 -16.46 7.85 -9.54
CA ARG A 301 -15.34 6.89 -9.50
C ARG A 301 -15.28 6.13 -8.16
N THR A 302 -14.21 6.30 -7.38
CA THR A 302 -14.01 5.62 -6.08
C THR A 302 -15.06 5.96 -5.01
N LYS A 303 -15.88 7.00 -5.21
CA LYS A 303 -16.95 7.40 -4.29
C LYS A 303 -18.35 6.94 -4.75
N GLY A 304 -18.41 6.31 -5.92
CA GLY A 304 -19.68 6.05 -6.62
C GLY A 304 -20.30 4.67 -6.37
N LEU A 305 -19.93 3.93 -5.32
CA LEU A 305 -20.42 2.55 -5.13
C LEU A 305 -21.95 2.42 -5.18
N HIS A 306 -22.68 3.43 -4.70
CA HIS A 306 -24.14 3.48 -4.72
C HIS A 306 -24.75 3.62 -6.12
N LEU A 307 -23.96 3.94 -7.13
CA LEU A 307 -24.36 4.05 -8.55
C LEU A 307 -24.17 2.73 -9.33
N ALA A 308 -23.60 1.72 -8.68
CA ALA A 308 -23.44 0.39 -9.28
C ALA A 308 -24.77 -0.35 -9.33
N SER A 309 -25.15 -0.85 -10.50
CA SER A 309 -26.36 -1.68 -10.66
C SER A 309 -26.18 -3.08 -10.08
N ILE A 310 -24.94 -3.57 -10.00
CA ILE A 310 -24.59 -4.87 -9.41
C ILE A 310 -23.56 -4.64 -8.31
N ILE A 311 -23.90 -5.07 -7.09
CA ILE A 311 -22.97 -5.05 -5.94
C ILE A 311 -22.81 -6.49 -5.46
N LYS A 312 -21.53 -6.96 -5.42
CA LYS A 312 -21.16 -8.26 -4.89
C LYS A 312 -20.32 -8.08 -3.61
N HIS A 313 -20.69 -8.83 -2.58
CA HIS A 313 -19.97 -8.88 -1.32
C HIS A 313 -19.25 -10.22 -1.22
N ASP A 314 -17.96 -10.21 -0.94
CA ASP A 314 -17.24 -11.42 -0.55
C ASP A 314 -17.61 -11.81 0.89
N GLN A 315 -17.42 -13.08 1.24
CA GLN A 315 -17.53 -13.51 2.64
C GLN A 315 -16.46 -12.80 3.47
N PRO A 316 -16.83 -12.12 4.56
CA PRO A 316 -15.86 -11.47 5.42
C PRO A 316 -14.81 -12.45 5.94
N THR A 317 -13.55 -12.05 5.93
CA THR A 317 -12.49 -12.82 6.57
C THR A 317 -12.27 -12.26 7.98
N GLN A 318 -12.58 -13.08 9.00
CA GLN A 318 -12.35 -12.74 10.40
C GLN A 318 -11.32 -13.70 11.00
N LYS A 319 -10.32 -13.15 11.70
CA LYS A 319 -9.25 -13.89 12.35
C LYS A 319 -8.97 -13.27 13.70
N ASP A 320 -9.63 -13.80 14.73
CA ASP A 320 -9.44 -13.34 16.10
C ASP A 320 -8.71 -14.41 16.87
N TYR A 321 -7.82 -13.99 17.76
CA TYR A 321 -7.18 -14.93 18.69
C TYR A 321 -6.77 -14.23 19.98
N GLN A 322 -6.63 -15.04 21.01
CA GLN A 322 -6.18 -14.65 22.33
C GLN A 322 -5.01 -15.54 22.74
N LEU A 323 -4.07 -14.98 23.47
CA LEU A 323 -2.91 -15.68 24.01
C LEU A 323 -2.78 -15.34 25.50
N LEU A 324 -2.74 -16.37 26.33
CA LEU A 324 -2.46 -16.24 27.76
C LEU A 324 -1.14 -16.96 28.03
N SER A 325 -0.17 -16.26 28.63
CA SER A 325 1.16 -16.80 28.86
C SER A 325 1.60 -16.60 30.29
N TYR A 326 2.20 -17.63 30.85
CA TYR A 326 2.85 -17.62 32.16
C TYR A 326 4.36 -17.76 31.96
N LEU A 327 5.14 -16.94 32.63
CA LEU A 327 6.60 -16.93 32.56
C LEU A 327 7.19 -17.02 33.97
N GLY A 328 8.17 -17.91 34.14
CA GLY A 328 9.04 -17.95 35.30
C GLY A 328 10.51 -17.97 34.87
N ARG A 329 11.34 -17.17 35.51
CA ARG A 329 12.79 -17.17 35.30
C ARG A 329 13.50 -17.00 36.61
N VAL A 330 14.61 -17.73 36.78
CA VAL A 330 15.52 -17.60 37.90
C VAL A 330 16.94 -17.48 37.37
N ASN A 331 17.67 -16.48 37.84
CA ASN A 331 19.09 -16.29 37.62
C ASN A 331 19.81 -16.34 38.97
N LEU A 332 20.79 -17.21 39.06
CA LEU A 332 21.65 -17.32 40.22
C LEU A 332 23.09 -17.00 39.84
N SER A 333 23.69 -16.07 40.49
CA SER A 333 25.11 -15.73 40.34
C SER A 333 25.83 -16.05 41.66
N ALA A 334 26.91 -16.83 41.58
CA ALA A 334 27.63 -17.26 42.77
C ALA A 334 29.15 -17.11 42.58
N TYR A 335 29.80 -16.49 43.58
CA TYR A 335 31.26 -16.35 43.68
C TYR A 335 31.92 -15.63 42.48
N ASP A 336 31.17 -14.77 41.78
CA ASP A 336 31.59 -14.09 40.52
C ASP A 336 32.11 -15.05 39.42
N LYS A 337 31.80 -16.33 39.52
CA LYS A 337 32.28 -17.39 38.63
C LYS A 337 31.16 -18.26 38.04
N TYR A 338 30.10 -18.51 38.79
CA TYR A 338 29.06 -19.43 38.44
C TYR A 338 27.77 -18.65 38.14
N LEU A 339 27.24 -18.82 36.95
CA LEU A 339 25.99 -18.26 36.51
C LEU A 339 25.04 -19.39 36.13
N LEU A 340 23.87 -19.45 36.75
CA LEU A 340 22.82 -20.38 36.39
C LEU A 340 21.58 -19.60 36.01
N THR A 341 20.99 -19.91 34.85
CA THR A 341 19.70 -19.40 34.41
C THR A 341 18.79 -20.55 34.13
N ALA A 342 17.60 -20.53 34.71
CA ALA A 342 16.51 -21.42 34.37
C ALA A 342 15.27 -20.60 34.03
N SER A 343 14.55 -20.97 32.98
CA SER A 343 13.30 -20.32 32.57
C SER A 343 12.29 -21.33 32.08
N LEU A 344 11.03 -21.06 32.40
CA LEU A 344 9.87 -21.82 31.93
C LEU A 344 8.82 -20.86 31.42
N ARG A 345 8.18 -21.23 30.29
CA ARG A 345 7.02 -20.50 29.75
C ARG A 345 5.95 -21.49 29.36
N ALA A 346 4.72 -21.18 29.69
CA ALA A 346 3.54 -21.89 29.27
C ALA A 346 2.61 -20.93 28.52
N ASP A 347 2.21 -21.31 27.30
CA ASP A 347 1.39 -20.48 26.44
C ASP A 347 0.09 -21.23 26.12
N GLY A 348 -1.05 -20.59 26.37
CA GLY A 348 -2.37 -21.02 25.97
C GLY A 348 -2.90 -20.13 24.85
N SER A 349 -3.20 -20.71 23.69
CA SER A 349 -3.72 -19.95 22.54
C SER A 349 -5.11 -20.44 22.16
N SER A 350 -6.04 -19.50 21.89
CA SER A 350 -7.38 -19.81 21.38
C SER A 350 -7.38 -20.40 19.95
N LYS A 351 -6.24 -20.41 19.26
CA LYS A 351 -6.09 -21.03 17.93
C LYS A 351 -5.96 -22.56 18.00
N PHE A 352 -5.59 -23.09 19.15
CA PHE A 352 -5.47 -24.53 19.37
C PHE A 352 -6.61 -24.99 20.27
N LYS A 353 -7.28 -26.03 19.87
CA LYS A 353 -8.32 -26.73 20.65
C LYS A 353 -7.69 -27.84 21.46
#